data_0b46eedb3779a430840cf0f425a54c5b
#
_entry.id   0b46eedb3779a430840cf0f425a54c5b
#
_cell.length_a   1.000
_cell.length_b   1.000
_cell.length_c   1.000
_cell.angle_alpha   90.00
_cell.angle_beta   90.00
_cell.angle_gamma   90.00
#
_symmetry.space_group_name_H-M   'P 1'
#
loop_
_entity.id
_entity.type
_entity.pdbx_description
1 polymer ?
#
loop_
_entity_poly.entity_id
_entity_poly.type
_entity_poly.pdbx_seq_one_letter_code
_entity_poly.pdbx_strand_id
1 'polypeptide(L)'
;MGSSHARFHDYSPLASKKFEEGRRALAQAYDVVIVGGGAAGLSAALVLGRCRRTVVVCDDGHPRNAASLAAHCLLGNEGIAPSKLLAKGRQELSEYEGVVFRDDHVHSITKGNQNEFTVLCEKGLTATARKVLLTTGLKDEVPKVDGIEGLYGRSVHQCPYCDGFENRDKPIGVYGKGDKGAGLALMMRQWSADIILCTDGPTTVSQEIQARLKQHGIEVCRDQIVKLEGDDKGCLQRICFADGSVLERTALFFSTGCVQRSDLWERLGCKRDEKGGIISDPITEESSVPGVYVAGDASRDVLLIAVAIAEGAKAAVAINRALLEEEGLA
;
A
#
# COMPACT_ATOMS: atom_id res chain seq x y z
N MET A 1 37.20 8.37 32.29
CA MET A 1 37.12 9.87 32.19
C MET A 1 37.57 10.26 30.81
N GLY A 2 36.74 10.90 29.99
CA GLY A 2 37.12 11.34 28.63
C GLY A 2 35.87 11.34 27.73
N SER A 3 35.00 12.33 27.93
CA SER A 3 33.84 12.59 27.07
C SER A 3 34.29 13.22 25.78
N SER A 4 34.06 12.61 24.63
CA SER A 4 34.20 13.22 23.32
C SER A 4 32.84 13.73 22.85
N HIS A 5 32.67 15.07 22.89
CA HIS A 5 31.56 15.78 22.29
C HIS A 5 31.75 15.81 20.77
N ALA A 6 30.84 15.17 20.04
CA ALA A 6 30.73 15.33 18.59
C ALA A 6 30.15 16.72 18.29
N ARG A 7 30.92 17.54 17.54
CA ARG A 7 30.52 18.86 17.06
C ARG A 7 29.53 18.70 15.92
N PHE A 8 28.35 19.30 16.06
CA PHE A 8 27.42 19.55 14.94
C PHE A 8 28.06 20.57 14.00
N HIS A 9 28.23 20.17 12.74
CA HIS A 9 28.64 21.12 11.70
C HIS A 9 27.44 21.98 11.29
N ASP A 10 27.55 23.27 11.51
CA ASP A 10 26.67 24.32 10.98
C ASP A 10 26.64 24.26 9.45
N TYR A 11 25.49 23.97 8.89
CA TYR A 11 25.25 24.03 7.45
C TYR A 11 25.05 25.49 7.03
N SER A 12 26.04 26.05 6.33
CA SER A 12 25.98 27.39 5.76
C SER A 12 24.89 27.52 4.70
N PRO A 13 24.06 28.59 4.71
CA PRO A 13 23.00 28.84 3.69
C PRO A 13 23.51 28.96 2.25
N LEU A 14 24.81 29.25 2.06
CA LEU A 14 25.46 29.33 0.74
C LEU A 14 25.73 27.97 0.10
N ALA A 15 25.87 26.89 0.90
CA ALA A 15 26.04 25.55 0.38
C ALA A 15 24.72 24.98 -0.16
N SER A 16 23.58 25.33 0.46
CA SER A 16 22.26 24.90 -0.01
C SER A 16 21.87 25.54 -1.36
N LYS A 17 22.15 26.82 -1.55
CA LYS A 17 21.89 27.52 -2.84
C LYS A 17 22.70 26.96 -4.01
N LYS A 18 23.98 26.71 -3.84
CA LYS A 18 24.82 26.10 -4.90
C LYS A 18 24.42 24.65 -5.21
N PHE A 19 23.90 23.94 -4.23
CA PHE A 19 23.38 22.57 -4.42
C PHE A 19 22.05 22.57 -5.17
N GLU A 20 21.18 23.56 -4.96
CA GLU A 20 19.92 23.76 -5.70
C GLU A 20 20.16 24.24 -7.14
N GLU A 21 21.12 25.15 -7.37
CA GLU A 21 21.46 25.63 -8.71
C GLU A 21 22.12 24.54 -9.59
N GLY A 22 22.95 23.66 -9.02
CA GLY A 22 23.53 22.50 -9.72
C GLY A 22 22.51 21.41 -10.09
N ARG A 23 21.46 21.24 -9.28
CA ARG A 23 20.38 20.30 -9.57
C ARG A 23 19.42 20.78 -10.67
N ARG A 24 19.18 22.08 -10.78
CA ARG A 24 18.33 22.67 -11.83
C ARG A 24 18.86 22.44 -13.26
N ALA A 25 20.17 22.25 -13.42
CA ALA A 25 20.81 22.04 -14.72
C ALA A 25 20.61 20.62 -15.31
N LEU A 26 20.01 19.68 -14.57
CA LEU A 26 19.84 18.27 -14.96
C LEU A 26 18.40 17.76 -14.86
N ALA A 27 17.40 18.66 -14.79
CA ALA A 27 15.99 18.24 -14.74
C ALA A 27 15.57 17.61 -16.06
N GLN A 28 15.09 16.37 -16.00
CA GLN A 28 14.48 15.68 -17.16
C GLN A 28 12.99 15.98 -17.21
N ALA A 29 12.48 16.38 -18.39
CA ALA A 29 11.08 16.70 -18.60
C ALA A 29 10.29 15.46 -19.03
N TYR A 30 9.12 15.25 -18.41
CA TYR A 30 8.19 14.18 -18.72
C TYR A 30 6.76 14.71 -18.84
N ASP A 31 5.91 14.02 -19.58
CA ASP A 31 4.47 14.27 -19.51
C ASP A 31 3.93 13.89 -18.14
N VAL A 32 4.37 12.73 -17.61
CA VAL A 32 3.85 12.15 -16.35
C VAL A 32 4.97 11.59 -15.49
N VAL A 33 4.95 11.92 -14.20
CA VAL A 33 5.68 11.17 -13.17
C VAL A 33 4.71 10.28 -12.42
N ILE A 34 5.00 8.99 -12.36
CA ILE A 34 4.27 7.99 -11.55
C ILE A 34 5.10 7.66 -10.33
N VAL A 35 4.53 7.81 -9.14
CA VAL A 35 5.17 7.51 -7.86
C VAL A 35 4.66 6.19 -7.32
N GLY A 36 5.47 5.15 -7.43
CA GLY A 36 5.17 3.76 -7.07
C GLY A 36 5.02 2.86 -8.29
N GLY A 37 5.79 1.78 -8.33
CA GLY A 37 5.80 0.77 -9.39
C GLY A 37 5.01 -0.50 -9.04
N GLY A 38 3.96 -0.37 -8.20
CA GLY A 38 3.01 -1.42 -7.91
C GLY A 38 2.04 -1.68 -9.08
N ALA A 39 1.02 -2.51 -8.87
CA ALA A 39 0.06 -2.90 -9.89
C ALA A 39 -0.64 -1.70 -10.56
N ALA A 40 -1.03 -0.68 -9.78
CA ALA A 40 -1.65 0.54 -10.30
C ALA A 40 -0.67 1.35 -11.18
N GLY A 41 0.56 1.58 -10.69
CA GLY A 41 1.58 2.36 -11.41
C GLY A 41 2.00 1.69 -12.71
N LEU A 42 2.22 0.37 -12.70
CA LEU A 42 2.55 -0.40 -13.90
C LEU A 42 1.42 -0.38 -14.94
N SER A 43 0.16 -0.52 -14.49
CA SER A 43 -1.01 -0.44 -15.36
C SER A 43 -1.14 0.94 -16.00
N ALA A 44 -0.95 2.00 -15.22
CA ALA A 44 -0.97 3.37 -15.74
C ALA A 44 0.17 3.62 -16.75
N ALA A 45 1.39 3.19 -16.42
CA ALA A 45 2.53 3.33 -17.30
C ALA A 45 2.32 2.60 -18.64
N LEU A 46 1.68 1.42 -18.62
CA LEU A 46 1.35 0.67 -19.84
C LEU A 46 0.40 1.45 -20.73
N VAL A 47 -0.68 1.99 -20.18
CA VAL A 47 -1.65 2.79 -20.97
C VAL A 47 -0.99 4.05 -21.52
N LEU A 48 -0.24 4.79 -20.70
CA LEU A 48 0.45 6.02 -21.13
C LEU A 48 1.54 5.75 -22.17
N GLY A 49 2.32 4.66 -22.00
CA GLY A 49 3.31 4.23 -22.98
C GLY A 49 2.68 3.92 -24.35
N ARG A 50 1.52 3.24 -24.37
CA ARG A 50 0.72 2.99 -25.58
C ARG A 50 0.16 4.28 -26.21
N CYS A 51 -0.08 5.31 -25.37
CA CYS A 51 -0.42 6.66 -25.84
C CYS A 51 0.80 7.48 -26.31
N ARG A 52 2.00 6.89 -26.32
CA ARG A 52 3.27 7.53 -26.71
C ARG A 52 3.64 8.73 -25.82
N ARG A 53 3.20 8.73 -24.56
CA ARG A 53 3.59 9.74 -23.57
C ARG A 53 4.96 9.44 -22.98
N THR A 54 5.67 10.49 -22.62
CA THR A 54 6.93 10.38 -21.88
C THR A 54 6.62 10.22 -20.38
N VAL A 55 7.01 9.08 -19.82
CA VAL A 55 6.66 8.70 -18.44
C VAL A 55 7.89 8.26 -17.68
N VAL A 56 8.05 8.73 -16.46
CA VAL A 56 8.97 8.11 -15.50
C VAL A 56 8.20 7.48 -14.34
N VAL A 57 8.50 6.23 -14.05
CA VAL A 57 8.00 5.51 -12.88
C VAL A 57 9.11 5.47 -11.84
N CYS A 58 8.91 6.13 -10.71
CA CYS A 58 9.81 6.09 -9.56
C CYS A 58 9.28 5.09 -8.53
N ASP A 59 10.06 4.05 -8.22
CA ASP A 59 9.65 2.97 -7.32
C ASP A 59 10.76 2.64 -6.32
N ASP A 60 10.42 2.56 -5.04
CA ASP A 60 11.38 2.23 -3.98
C ASP A 60 11.52 0.71 -3.73
N GLY A 61 10.80 -0.11 -4.49
CA GLY A 61 10.93 -1.57 -4.48
C GLY A 61 10.27 -2.28 -3.29
N HIS A 62 9.33 -1.64 -2.58
CA HIS A 62 8.70 -2.21 -1.38
C HIS A 62 7.17 -2.36 -1.55
N PRO A 63 6.67 -3.26 -2.38
CA PRO A 63 5.23 -3.44 -2.55
C PRO A 63 4.59 -3.97 -1.26
N ARG A 64 3.33 -3.56 -0.99
CA ARG A 64 2.58 -3.94 0.20
C ARG A 64 2.50 -5.45 0.41
N ASN A 65 2.33 -6.20 -0.67
CA ASN A 65 2.18 -7.64 -0.68
C ASN A 65 3.50 -8.41 -0.84
N ALA A 66 4.64 -7.79 -0.56
CA ALA A 66 5.96 -8.43 -0.70
C ALA A 66 6.12 -9.73 0.11
N ALA A 67 5.44 -9.83 1.26
CA ALA A 67 5.48 -11.00 2.13
C ALA A 67 4.58 -12.15 1.64
N SER A 68 3.60 -11.88 0.76
CA SER A 68 2.65 -12.89 0.27
C SER A 68 3.31 -13.83 -0.74
N LEU A 69 2.98 -15.12 -0.66
CA LEU A 69 3.49 -16.14 -1.59
C LEU A 69 2.74 -16.15 -2.92
N ALA A 70 1.46 -15.80 -2.89
CA ALA A 70 0.54 -15.80 -4.03
C ALA A 70 -0.39 -14.59 -3.98
N ALA A 71 -0.79 -14.11 -5.14
CA ALA A 71 -1.83 -13.11 -5.31
C ALA A 71 -3.08 -13.78 -5.87
N HIS A 72 -4.21 -13.57 -5.21
CA HIS A 72 -5.49 -14.15 -5.55
C HIS A 72 -6.48 -13.11 -6.07
N CYS A 73 -7.63 -13.55 -6.57
CA CYS A 73 -8.66 -12.72 -7.16
C CYS A 73 -8.20 -11.91 -8.39
N LEU A 74 -7.23 -12.41 -9.14
CA LEU A 74 -6.72 -11.78 -10.36
C LEU A 74 -6.97 -12.70 -11.57
N LEU A 75 -8.06 -12.45 -12.28
CA LEU A 75 -8.45 -13.24 -13.46
C LEU A 75 -7.30 -13.33 -14.48
N GLY A 76 -6.98 -14.57 -14.87
CA GLY A 76 -5.88 -14.87 -15.81
C GLY A 76 -4.49 -14.96 -15.19
N ASN A 77 -4.33 -14.55 -13.91
CA ASN A 77 -3.08 -14.67 -13.15
C ASN A 77 -3.32 -15.16 -11.71
N GLU A 78 -4.36 -15.99 -11.50
CA GLU A 78 -4.72 -16.55 -10.19
C GLU A 78 -3.55 -17.33 -9.58
N GLY A 79 -3.21 -17.03 -8.32
CA GLY A 79 -2.11 -17.67 -7.60
C GLY A 79 -0.70 -17.25 -8.03
N ILE A 80 -0.57 -16.20 -8.84
CA ILE A 80 0.75 -15.70 -9.25
C ILE A 80 1.50 -15.09 -8.05
N ALA A 81 2.79 -15.38 -7.93
CA ALA A 81 3.62 -14.69 -6.93
C ALA A 81 3.65 -13.17 -7.22
N PRO A 82 3.44 -12.28 -6.22
CA PRO A 82 3.43 -10.84 -6.43
C PRO A 82 4.68 -10.32 -7.15
N SER A 83 5.86 -10.82 -6.79
CA SER A 83 7.12 -10.46 -7.45
C SER A 83 7.16 -10.82 -8.93
N LYS A 84 6.58 -11.97 -9.32
CA LYS A 84 6.48 -12.38 -10.73
C LYS A 84 5.51 -11.50 -11.51
N LEU A 85 4.39 -11.10 -10.90
CA LEU A 85 3.43 -10.20 -11.52
C LEU A 85 4.10 -8.84 -11.85
N LEU A 86 4.79 -8.25 -10.86
CA LEU A 86 5.48 -6.97 -11.06
C LEU A 86 6.62 -7.08 -12.08
N ALA A 87 7.40 -8.15 -12.04
CA ALA A 87 8.47 -8.39 -13.02
C ALA A 87 7.92 -8.52 -14.44
N LYS A 88 6.79 -9.25 -14.61
CA LYS A 88 6.10 -9.36 -15.91
C LYS A 88 5.61 -8.00 -16.40
N GLY A 89 4.97 -7.20 -15.54
CA GLY A 89 4.53 -5.85 -15.90
C GLY A 89 5.68 -4.93 -16.30
N ARG A 90 6.81 -4.96 -15.59
CA ARG A 90 8.02 -4.20 -15.97
C ARG A 90 8.59 -4.68 -17.30
N GLN A 91 8.57 -5.99 -17.58
CA GLN A 91 9.01 -6.55 -18.85
C GLN A 91 8.13 -6.09 -20.01
N GLU A 92 6.80 -6.10 -19.86
CA GLU A 92 5.87 -5.61 -20.87
C GLU A 92 6.10 -4.13 -21.19
N LEU A 93 6.52 -3.34 -20.21
CA LEU A 93 6.80 -1.91 -20.38
C LEU A 93 8.12 -1.62 -21.12
N SER A 94 9.04 -2.56 -21.18
CA SER A 94 10.32 -2.39 -21.91
C SER A 94 10.15 -2.16 -23.42
N GLU A 95 8.99 -2.51 -23.97
CA GLU A 95 8.65 -2.27 -25.38
C GLU A 95 8.33 -0.79 -25.69
N TYR A 96 8.14 0.05 -24.67
CA TYR A 96 7.72 1.44 -24.82
C TYR A 96 8.88 2.40 -24.49
N GLU A 97 9.58 2.89 -25.51
CA GLU A 97 10.75 3.80 -25.38
C GLU A 97 10.48 5.06 -24.53
N GLY A 98 9.22 5.53 -24.52
CA GLY A 98 8.80 6.69 -23.71
C GLY A 98 8.64 6.41 -22.22
N VAL A 99 8.74 5.14 -21.77
CA VAL A 99 8.55 4.76 -20.37
C VAL A 99 9.90 4.43 -19.73
N VAL A 100 10.25 5.15 -18.69
CA VAL A 100 11.51 4.99 -17.97
C VAL A 100 11.23 4.57 -16.52
N PHE A 101 11.94 3.55 -16.04
CA PHE A 101 11.95 3.16 -14.63
C PHE A 101 13.12 3.75 -13.89
N ARG A 102 12.87 4.18 -12.64
CA ARG A 102 13.88 4.60 -11.67
C ARG A 102 13.62 3.86 -10.35
N ASP A 103 14.55 3.01 -9.96
CA ASP A 103 14.56 2.38 -8.63
C ASP A 103 15.05 3.43 -7.62
N ASP A 104 14.16 4.35 -7.27
CA ASP A 104 14.45 5.50 -6.44
C ASP A 104 13.21 5.93 -5.63
N HIS A 105 13.43 6.48 -4.44
CA HIS A 105 12.39 7.02 -3.60
C HIS A 105 12.13 8.49 -3.93
N VAL A 106 10.87 8.85 -4.17
CA VAL A 106 10.47 10.25 -4.36
C VAL A 106 10.44 10.96 -3.01
N HIS A 107 11.39 11.86 -2.83
CA HIS A 107 11.52 12.65 -1.60
C HIS A 107 10.53 13.81 -1.53
N SER A 108 10.33 14.54 -2.62
CA SER A 108 9.40 15.67 -2.65
C SER A 108 8.84 15.94 -4.04
N ILE A 109 7.65 16.55 -4.05
CA ILE A 109 6.98 17.05 -5.24
C ILE A 109 6.51 18.47 -4.93
N THR A 110 6.85 19.41 -5.80
CA THR A 110 6.40 20.79 -5.70
C THR A 110 5.69 21.23 -6.96
N LYS A 111 4.54 21.88 -6.83
CA LYS A 111 3.78 22.43 -7.94
C LYS A 111 4.30 23.83 -8.29
N GLY A 112 4.72 24.03 -9.53
CA GLY A 112 5.16 25.32 -10.06
C GLY A 112 4.03 26.21 -10.59
N ASN A 113 4.37 27.39 -11.13
CA ASN A 113 3.39 28.41 -11.54
C ASN A 113 2.60 28.07 -12.83
N GLN A 114 3.08 27.15 -13.66
CA GLN A 114 2.47 26.78 -14.96
C GLN A 114 1.84 25.39 -14.95
N ASN A 115 1.30 24.95 -13.80
CA ASN A 115 0.82 23.58 -13.58
C ASN A 115 1.87 22.48 -13.87
N GLU A 116 3.15 22.83 -13.83
CA GLU A 116 4.26 21.89 -13.84
C GLU A 116 4.58 21.44 -12.41
N PHE A 117 5.06 20.22 -12.30
CA PHE A 117 5.52 19.63 -11.05
C PHE A 117 7.03 19.39 -11.11
N THR A 118 7.75 19.78 -10.08
CA THR A 118 9.15 19.39 -9.88
C THR A 118 9.20 18.24 -8.88
N VAL A 119 9.79 17.13 -9.29
CA VAL A 119 9.93 15.90 -8.50
C VAL A 119 11.39 15.66 -8.19
N LEU A 120 11.69 15.49 -6.91
CA LEU A 120 13.03 15.19 -6.41
C LEU A 120 13.08 13.80 -5.81
N CYS A 121 14.03 12.99 -6.25
CA CYS A 121 14.28 11.65 -5.73
C CYS A 121 15.56 11.61 -4.88
N GLU A 122 15.66 10.65 -3.97
CA GLU A 122 16.76 10.53 -3.02
C GLU A 122 18.11 10.28 -3.70
N LYS A 123 18.14 9.45 -4.76
CA LYS A 123 19.38 9.13 -5.52
C LYS A 123 19.78 10.20 -6.55
N GLY A 124 19.11 11.36 -6.51
CA GLY A 124 19.51 12.54 -7.26
C GLY A 124 18.76 12.81 -8.57
N LEU A 125 17.76 12.01 -8.95
CA LEU A 125 16.89 12.37 -10.07
C LEU A 125 16.13 13.66 -9.72
N THR A 126 16.22 14.65 -10.60
CA THR A 126 15.30 15.79 -10.64
C THR A 126 14.53 15.73 -11.95
N ALA A 127 13.22 15.63 -11.86
CA ALA A 127 12.33 15.58 -13.01
C ALA A 127 11.31 16.71 -12.96
N THR A 128 10.90 17.22 -14.12
CA THR A 128 9.70 18.04 -14.26
C THR A 128 8.61 17.25 -14.96
N ALA A 129 7.36 17.47 -14.59
CA ALA A 129 6.22 16.78 -15.20
C ALA A 129 4.99 17.66 -15.29
N ARG A 130 4.18 17.44 -16.30
CA ARG A 130 2.88 18.12 -16.48
C ARG A 130 1.82 17.53 -15.55
N LYS A 131 1.89 16.22 -15.30
CA LYS A 131 0.97 15.49 -14.41
C LYS A 131 1.74 14.59 -13.46
N VAL A 132 1.16 14.36 -12.29
CA VAL A 132 1.67 13.43 -11.28
C VAL A 132 0.60 12.39 -10.97
N LEU A 133 0.99 11.11 -10.95
CA LEU A 133 0.14 10.03 -10.48
C LEU A 133 0.74 9.39 -9.23
N LEU A 134 0.03 9.49 -8.11
CA LEU A 134 0.38 8.87 -6.84
C LEU A 134 -0.19 7.45 -6.79
N THR A 135 0.66 6.44 -6.88
CA THR A 135 0.34 5.03 -6.68
C THR A 135 1.15 4.46 -5.51
N THR A 136 1.32 5.30 -4.50
CA THR A 136 2.18 5.05 -3.33
C THR A 136 1.69 3.92 -2.43
N GLY A 137 0.39 3.60 -2.50
CA GLY A 137 -0.22 2.53 -1.74
C GLY A 137 -0.25 2.78 -0.24
N LEU A 138 -0.48 1.68 0.51
CA LEU A 138 -0.64 1.67 1.96
C LEU A 138 0.45 0.81 2.63
N LYS A 139 0.61 1.01 3.94
CA LYS A 139 1.38 0.14 4.83
C LYS A 139 0.46 -0.42 5.90
N ASP A 140 0.45 -1.75 6.06
CA ASP A 140 -0.33 -2.41 7.11
C ASP A 140 0.25 -2.13 8.49
N GLU A 141 -0.64 -1.91 9.46
CA GLU A 141 -0.29 -1.80 10.87
C GLU A 141 -0.28 -3.21 11.48
N VAL A 142 0.79 -3.96 11.18
CA VAL A 142 0.95 -5.33 11.68
C VAL A 142 1.02 -5.32 13.20
N PRO A 143 0.27 -6.20 13.93
CA PRO A 143 0.35 -6.30 15.39
C PRO A 143 1.78 -6.52 15.87
N LYS A 144 2.15 -5.88 16.99
CA LYS A 144 3.47 -6.03 17.61
C LYS A 144 3.46 -7.23 18.56
N VAL A 145 3.52 -8.43 18.01
CA VAL A 145 3.54 -9.70 18.75
C VAL A 145 4.78 -10.48 18.34
N ASP A 146 5.47 -11.06 19.31
CA ASP A 146 6.69 -11.85 19.04
C ASP A 146 6.39 -13.01 18.08
N GLY A 147 7.29 -13.24 17.11
CA GLY A 147 7.18 -14.28 16.09
C GLY A 147 6.31 -13.95 14.89
N ILE A 148 5.64 -12.78 14.85
CA ILE A 148 4.73 -12.41 13.75
C ILE A 148 5.45 -12.20 12.43
N GLU A 149 6.69 -11.70 12.44
CA GLU A 149 7.45 -11.37 11.24
C GLU A 149 7.66 -12.57 10.31
N GLY A 150 7.90 -13.75 10.90
CA GLY A 150 8.07 -15.00 10.15
C GLY A 150 6.77 -15.58 9.57
N LEU A 151 5.63 -15.12 10.06
CA LEU A 151 4.30 -15.64 9.74
C LEU A 151 3.49 -14.71 8.85
N TYR A 152 3.81 -13.40 8.85
CA TYR A 152 3.09 -12.40 8.09
C TYR A 152 3.19 -12.65 6.58
N GLY A 153 2.03 -12.63 5.90
CA GLY A 153 1.89 -12.95 4.49
C GLY A 153 1.95 -14.46 4.16
N ARG A 154 2.03 -15.33 5.18
CA ARG A 154 2.05 -16.79 5.03
C ARG A 154 0.90 -17.48 5.75
N SER A 155 0.73 -17.21 7.04
CA SER A 155 -0.35 -17.71 7.89
C SER A 155 -0.92 -16.61 8.81
N VAL A 156 -0.34 -15.42 8.78
CA VAL A 156 -0.87 -14.21 9.40
C VAL A 156 -1.22 -13.21 8.31
N HIS A 157 -2.50 -12.85 8.20
CA HIS A 157 -3.08 -12.13 7.07
C HIS A 157 -3.93 -10.96 7.54
N GLN A 158 -4.13 -9.98 6.66
CA GLN A 158 -5.06 -8.87 6.93
C GLN A 158 -6.30 -8.88 6.03
N CYS A 159 -6.27 -9.62 4.91
CA CYS A 159 -7.31 -9.59 3.88
C CYS A 159 -8.03 -10.94 3.79
N PRO A 160 -9.28 -11.05 4.21
CA PRO A 160 -10.06 -12.28 4.07
C PRO A 160 -10.28 -12.72 2.61
N TYR A 161 -10.49 -11.78 1.71
CA TYR A 161 -10.69 -12.08 0.28
C TYR A 161 -9.42 -12.59 -0.39
N CYS A 162 -8.25 -12.17 0.12
CA CYS A 162 -6.98 -12.57 -0.46
C CYS A 162 -6.55 -13.97 -0.04
N ASP A 163 -6.77 -14.34 1.25
CA ASP A 163 -6.16 -15.52 1.85
C ASP A 163 -7.18 -16.44 2.57
N GLY A 164 -8.45 -16.05 2.61
CA GLY A 164 -9.48 -16.81 3.31
C GLY A 164 -9.74 -18.18 2.70
N PHE A 165 -9.71 -18.29 1.36
CA PHE A 165 -9.96 -19.55 0.66
C PHE A 165 -8.89 -20.61 0.95
N GLU A 166 -7.63 -20.24 1.04
CA GLU A 166 -6.49 -21.12 1.36
C GLU A 166 -6.55 -21.61 2.82
N ASN A 167 -7.24 -20.85 3.66
CA ASN A 167 -7.44 -21.14 5.10
C ASN A 167 -8.85 -21.67 5.42
N ARG A 168 -9.67 -22.00 4.41
CA ARG A 168 -11.01 -22.53 4.63
C ARG A 168 -11.00 -23.83 5.43
N ASP A 169 -12.05 -24.01 6.23
CA ASP A 169 -12.29 -25.20 7.07
C ASP A 169 -11.22 -25.50 8.13
N LYS A 170 -10.32 -24.51 8.40
CA LYS A 170 -9.25 -24.62 9.39
C LYS A 170 -9.58 -23.83 10.65
N PRO A 171 -8.93 -24.15 11.79
CA PRO A 171 -9.01 -23.33 13.00
C PRO A 171 -8.34 -21.97 12.78
N ILE A 172 -9.10 -20.87 12.84
CA ILE A 172 -8.61 -19.50 12.57
C ILE A 172 -8.75 -18.64 13.81
N GLY A 173 -7.67 -17.92 14.16
CA GLY A 173 -7.70 -16.82 15.08
C GLY A 173 -7.99 -15.50 14.36
N VAL A 174 -8.73 -14.60 15.02
CA VAL A 174 -8.91 -13.23 14.54
C VAL A 174 -8.37 -12.28 15.61
N TYR A 175 -7.38 -11.46 15.24
CA TYR A 175 -6.81 -10.43 16.12
C TYR A 175 -7.47 -9.09 15.83
N GLY A 176 -8.13 -8.52 16.83
CA GLY A 176 -8.75 -7.20 16.65
C GLY A 176 -9.61 -6.75 17.82
N LYS A 177 -9.79 -5.43 17.94
CA LYS A 177 -10.55 -4.79 19.03
C LYS A 177 -11.85 -4.18 18.51
N GLY A 178 -12.81 -4.04 19.45
CA GLY A 178 -14.08 -3.38 19.19
C GLY A 178 -14.92 -4.04 18.08
N ASP A 179 -15.84 -3.29 17.56
CA ASP A 179 -16.75 -3.72 16.49
C ASP A 179 -16.02 -4.09 15.20
N LYS A 180 -14.87 -3.47 14.94
CA LYS A 180 -14.04 -3.76 13.76
C LYS A 180 -13.44 -5.18 13.83
N GLY A 181 -12.83 -5.55 14.97
CA GLY A 181 -12.29 -6.91 15.18
C GLY A 181 -13.40 -7.96 15.16
N ALA A 182 -14.50 -7.69 15.84
CA ALA A 182 -15.66 -8.57 15.88
C ALA A 182 -16.32 -8.72 14.49
N GLY A 183 -16.39 -7.66 13.72
CA GLY A 183 -16.86 -7.68 12.32
C GLY A 183 -16.00 -8.57 11.43
N LEU A 184 -14.67 -8.50 11.58
CA LEU A 184 -13.76 -9.41 10.88
C LEU A 184 -14.01 -10.88 11.29
N ALA A 185 -14.17 -11.16 12.58
CA ALA A 185 -14.45 -12.52 13.05
C ALA A 185 -15.76 -13.08 12.47
N LEU A 186 -16.81 -12.26 12.43
CA LEU A 186 -18.07 -12.62 11.75
C LEU A 186 -17.89 -12.86 10.25
N MET A 187 -17.10 -12.04 9.57
CA MET A 187 -16.79 -12.21 8.14
C MET A 187 -16.06 -13.52 7.87
N MET A 188 -15.10 -13.88 8.73
CA MET A 188 -14.32 -15.11 8.59
C MET A 188 -15.17 -16.39 8.66
N ARG A 189 -16.41 -16.33 9.18
CA ARG A 189 -17.38 -17.43 9.14
C ARG A 189 -17.74 -17.91 7.73
N GLN A 190 -17.48 -17.06 6.72
CA GLN A 190 -17.64 -17.46 5.32
C GLN A 190 -16.68 -18.59 4.93
N TRP A 191 -15.50 -18.64 5.54
CA TRP A 191 -14.45 -19.61 5.19
C TRP A 191 -14.25 -20.72 6.22
N SER A 192 -14.52 -20.48 7.51
CA SER A 192 -14.34 -21.50 8.55
C SER A 192 -15.45 -21.47 9.60
N ALA A 193 -15.78 -22.65 10.09
CA ALA A 193 -16.68 -22.81 11.24
C ALA A 193 -15.96 -22.64 12.58
N ASP A 194 -14.64 -22.80 12.63
CA ASP A 194 -13.81 -22.71 13.86
C ASP A 194 -13.08 -21.36 13.90
N ILE A 195 -13.77 -20.36 14.44
CA ILE A 195 -13.28 -18.98 14.57
C ILE A 195 -13.26 -18.59 16.03
N ILE A 196 -12.18 -17.96 16.48
CA ILE A 196 -12.07 -17.28 17.76
C ILE A 196 -11.61 -15.85 17.58
N LEU A 197 -12.23 -14.91 18.29
CA LEU A 197 -11.81 -13.52 18.34
C LEU A 197 -10.85 -13.31 19.51
N CYS A 198 -9.60 -12.95 19.25
CA CYS A 198 -8.58 -12.59 20.22
C CYS A 198 -8.46 -11.06 20.27
N THR A 199 -8.81 -10.45 21.41
CA THR A 199 -8.86 -9.00 21.53
C THR A 199 -7.61 -8.39 22.14
N ASP A 200 -6.66 -9.23 22.57
CA ASP A 200 -5.40 -8.78 23.20
C ASP A 200 -5.65 -7.74 24.30
N GLY A 201 -6.41 -8.14 25.30
CA GLY A 201 -6.86 -7.33 26.42
C GLY A 201 -8.34 -6.88 26.32
N PRO A 202 -8.79 -6.07 27.28
CA PRO A 202 -10.17 -5.59 27.34
C PRO A 202 -10.55 -4.78 26.10
N THR A 203 -11.78 -4.98 25.64
CA THR A 203 -12.37 -4.22 24.55
C THR A 203 -13.87 -4.11 24.71
N THR A 204 -14.47 -3.05 24.15
CA THR A 204 -15.91 -2.88 24.10
C THR A 204 -16.39 -3.23 22.70
N VAL A 205 -17.35 -4.15 22.62
CA VAL A 205 -18.09 -4.52 21.41
C VAL A 205 -19.55 -4.16 21.63
N SER A 206 -20.22 -3.61 20.63
CA SER A 206 -21.64 -3.25 20.73
C SER A 206 -22.52 -4.47 21.03
N GLN A 207 -23.65 -4.27 21.74
CA GLN A 207 -24.53 -5.37 22.12
C GLN A 207 -25.06 -6.15 20.92
N GLU A 208 -25.35 -5.47 19.81
CA GLU A 208 -25.78 -6.07 18.56
C GLU A 208 -24.73 -7.07 18.03
N ILE A 209 -23.48 -6.63 17.95
CA ILE A 209 -22.39 -7.47 17.41
C ILE A 209 -22.06 -8.60 18.40
N GLN A 210 -22.13 -8.38 19.72
CA GLN A 210 -21.98 -9.45 20.70
C GLN A 210 -23.04 -10.54 20.53
N ALA A 211 -24.30 -10.17 20.29
CA ALA A 211 -25.36 -11.11 20.04
C ALA A 211 -25.10 -11.94 18.77
N ARG A 212 -24.60 -11.32 17.72
CA ARG A 212 -24.21 -12.00 16.47
C ARG A 212 -23.02 -12.96 16.67
N LEU A 213 -21.98 -12.56 17.40
CA LEU A 213 -20.85 -13.45 17.73
C LEU A 213 -21.38 -14.71 18.44
N LYS A 214 -22.22 -14.52 19.47
CA LYS A 214 -22.84 -15.64 20.21
C LYS A 214 -23.70 -16.53 19.32
N GLN A 215 -24.54 -15.95 18.47
CA GLN A 215 -25.38 -16.67 17.52
C GLN A 215 -24.57 -17.57 16.58
N HIS A 216 -23.39 -17.12 16.16
CA HIS A 216 -22.49 -17.85 15.27
C HIS A 216 -21.44 -18.70 16.00
N GLY A 217 -21.52 -18.83 17.32
CA GLY A 217 -20.61 -19.66 18.12
C GLY A 217 -19.16 -19.15 18.15
N ILE A 218 -18.95 -17.84 17.94
CA ILE A 218 -17.61 -17.26 17.97
C ILE A 218 -17.27 -16.86 19.40
N GLU A 219 -16.28 -17.53 19.97
CA GLU A 219 -15.74 -17.20 21.28
C GLU A 219 -14.85 -15.95 21.25
N VAL A 220 -14.78 -15.23 22.38
CA VAL A 220 -13.97 -14.03 22.54
C VAL A 220 -12.94 -14.27 23.64
N CYS A 221 -11.69 -14.43 23.24
CA CYS A 221 -10.53 -14.47 24.12
C CYS A 221 -10.04 -13.03 24.36
N ARG A 222 -9.89 -12.65 25.66
CA ARG A 222 -9.43 -11.31 26.07
C ARG A 222 -8.01 -11.33 26.61
N ASP A 223 -7.38 -12.49 26.63
CA ASP A 223 -6.04 -12.65 27.19
C ASP A 223 -5.02 -11.99 26.27
N GLN A 224 -3.99 -11.45 26.90
CA GLN A 224 -2.92 -10.77 26.16
C GLN A 224 -2.09 -11.81 25.37
N ILE A 225 -1.96 -11.59 24.09
CA ILE A 225 -1.09 -12.40 23.24
C ILE A 225 0.36 -11.95 23.43
N VAL A 226 1.23 -12.87 23.81
CA VAL A 226 2.66 -12.59 23.98
C VAL A 226 3.52 -13.12 22.85
N LYS A 227 3.06 -14.19 22.16
CA LYS A 227 3.84 -14.82 21.11
C LYS A 227 2.97 -15.57 20.10
N LEU A 228 3.39 -15.58 18.85
CA LEU A 228 2.90 -16.50 17.82
C LEU A 228 4.00 -17.52 17.52
N GLU A 229 3.67 -18.80 17.57
CA GLU A 229 4.60 -19.87 17.25
C GLU A 229 4.19 -20.55 15.95
N GLY A 230 5.13 -20.66 15.04
CA GLY A 230 4.96 -21.34 13.75
C GLY A 230 6.12 -22.25 13.42
N ASP A 231 6.02 -22.94 12.31
CA ASP A 231 7.09 -23.77 11.77
C ASP A 231 8.07 -22.97 10.87
N ASP A 232 9.13 -23.62 10.43
CA ASP A 232 10.15 -23.03 9.55
C ASP A 232 9.60 -22.61 8.16
N LYS A 233 8.40 -23.06 7.81
CA LYS A 233 7.72 -22.68 6.57
C LYS A 233 6.82 -21.45 6.75
N GLY A 234 6.69 -20.93 7.97
CA GLY A 234 5.84 -19.81 8.32
C GLY A 234 4.36 -20.18 8.49
N CYS A 235 4.07 -21.44 8.83
CA CYS A 235 2.73 -21.89 9.17
C CYS A 235 2.51 -21.72 10.68
N LEU A 236 1.54 -20.91 11.07
CA LEU A 236 1.13 -20.74 12.46
C LEU A 236 0.69 -22.07 13.07
N GLN A 237 1.10 -22.35 14.27
CA GLN A 237 0.72 -23.52 15.04
C GLN A 237 0.02 -23.17 16.35
N ARG A 238 0.51 -22.11 17.03
CA ARG A 238 0.02 -21.74 18.37
C ARG A 238 0.03 -20.23 18.59
N ILE A 239 -0.97 -19.76 19.31
CA ILE A 239 -1.06 -18.44 19.90
C ILE A 239 -0.81 -18.62 21.40
N CYS A 240 0.22 -17.97 21.95
CA CYS A 240 0.60 -18.06 23.35
C CYS A 240 0.14 -16.80 24.09
N PHE A 241 -0.46 -16.98 25.27
CA PHE A 241 -1.00 -15.90 26.09
C PHE A 241 -0.15 -15.64 27.34
N ALA A 242 -0.31 -14.45 27.94
CA ALA A 242 0.48 -14.00 29.07
C ALA A 242 0.24 -14.83 30.34
N ASP A 243 -0.91 -15.49 30.48
CA ASP A 243 -1.21 -16.41 31.59
C ASP A 243 -0.57 -17.80 31.43
N GLY A 244 0.16 -18.03 30.34
CA GLY A 244 0.79 -19.30 29.99
C GLY A 244 -0.11 -20.26 29.24
N SER A 245 -1.37 -19.90 29.00
CA SER A 245 -2.26 -20.71 28.16
C SER A 245 -1.84 -20.64 26.67
N VAL A 246 -2.24 -21.65 25.90
CA VAL A 246 -1.91 -21.81 24.51
C VAL A 246 -3.17 -22.17 23.72
N LEU A 247 -3.33 -21.59 22.54
CA LEU A 247 -4.41 -21.84 21.62
C LEU A 247 -3.86 -22.31 20.27
N GLU A 248 -4.20 -23.53 19.85
CA GLU A 248 -3.82 -24.04 18.53
C GLU A 248 -4.65 -23.41 17.44
N ARG A 249 -3.98 -22.74 16.47
CA ARG A 249 -4.58 -22.13 15.27
C ARG A 249 -3.61 -22.24 14.11
N THR A 250 -4.15 -22.42 12.91
CA THR A 250 -3.37 -22.59 11.68
C THR A 250 -3.24 -21.28 10.91
N ALA A 251 -4.07 -20.30 11.20
CA ALA A 251 -4.00 -18.96 10.62
C ALA A 251 -4.50 -17.90 11.62
N LEU A 252 -4.02 -16.68 11.44
CA LEU A 252 -4.48 -15.50 12.17
C LEU A 252 -4.82 -14.38 11.17
N PHE A 253 -6.03 -13.84 11.27
CA PHE A 253 -6.41 -12.65 10.51
C PHE A 253 -6.50 -11.45 11.45
N PHE A 254 -5.95 -10.29 11.06
CA PHE A 254 -5.95 -9.11 11.92
C PHE A 254 -6.66 -7.90 11.32
N SER A 255 -7.18 -7.02 12.17
CA SER A 255 -7.92 -5.81 11.79
C SER A 255 -7.38 -4.53 12.42
N THR A 256 -6.07 -4.42 12.58
CA THR A 256 -5.40 -3.24 13.17
C THR A 256 -5.45 -2.01 12.27
N GLY A 257 -5.52 -2.21 10.97
CA GLY A 257 -5.64 -1.14 9.99
C GLY A 257 -4.42 -0.99 9.09
N CYS A 258 -4.42 0.11 8.36
CA CYS A 258 -3.32 0.50 7.49
C CYS A 258 -3.25 2.03 7.40
N VAL A 259 -2.09 2.55 7.05
CA VAL A 259 -1.80 3.98 6.90
C VAL A 259 -1.26 4.26 5.51
N GLN A 260 -1.37 5.52 5.05
CA GLN A 260 -0.71 5.95 3.82
C GLN A 260 0.80 5.69 3.93
N ARG A 261 1.37 5.12 2.87
CA ARG A 261 2.79 4.80 2.84
C ARG A 261 3.67 6.05 2.69
N SER A 262 3.14 7.11 2.06
CA SER A 262 3.82 8.37 1.79
C SER A 262 2.99 9.55 2.27
N ASP A 263 3.65 10.65 2.63
CA ASP A 263 3.06 11.95 2.96
C ASP A 263 3.06 12.93 1.77
N LEU A 264 3.49 12.50 0.59
CA LEU A 264 3.54 13.36 -0.61
C LEU A 264 2.18 13.98 -0.95
N TRP A 265 1.09 13.22 -0.76
CA TRP A 265 -0.28 13.71 -0.97
C TRP A 265 -0.62 14.89 -0.04
N GLU A 266 -0.20 14.82 1.23
CA GLU A 266 -0.45 15.86 2.23
C GLU A 266 0.36 17.11 1.92
N ARG A 267 1.62 16.95 1.58
CA ARG A 267 2.51 18.04 1.16
C ARG A 267 2.06 18.72 -0.15
N LEU A 268 1.38 17.99 -1.03
CA LEU A 268 0.74 18.55 -2.23
C LEU A 268 -0.61 19.23 -1.94
N GLY A 269 -1.16 19.07 -0.73
CA GLY A 269 -2.46 19.63 -0.34
C GLY A 269 -3.66 18.80 -0.80
N CYS A 270 -3.48 17.53 -1.12
CA CYS A 270 -4.58 16.63 -1.43
C CYS A 270 -5.44 16.37 -0.19
N LYS A 271 -6.75 16.27 -0.37
CA LYS A 271 -7.69 15.94 0.70
C LYS A 271 -7.74 14.42 0.93
N ARG A 272 -8.06 14.01 2.15
CA ARG A 272 -8.34 12.61 2.48
C ARG A 272 -9.73 12.46 3.11
N ASP A 273 -10.29 11.26 3.00
CA ASP A 273 -11.55 10.88 3.64
C ASP A 273 -11.35 10.45 5.11
N GLU A 274 -12.46 10.18 5.79
CA GLU A 274 -12.46 9.72 7.19
C GLU A 274 -11.81 8.33 7.37
N LYS A 275 -11.77 7.53 6.32
CA LYS A 275 -11.11 6.21 6.32
C LYS A 275 -9.60 6.31 6.07
N GLY A 276 -9.10 7.52 5.73
CA GLY A 276 -7.69 7.79 5.46
C GLY A 276 -7.28 7.54 4.00
N GLY A 277 -8.24 7.38 3.08
CA GLY A 277 -8.02 7.35 1.63
C GLY A 277 -7.80 8.74 1.07
N ILE A 278 -6.94 8.89 0.08
CA ILE A 278 -6.79 10.15 -0.66
C ILE A 278 -8.02 10.29 -1.55
N ILE A 279 -8.76 11.41 -1.39
CA ILE A 279 -9.97 11.67 -2.16
C ILE A 279 -9.60 11.92 -3.62
N SER A 280 -10.18 11.14 -4.52
CA SER A 280 -10.10 11.30 -5.96
C SER A 280 -11.50 11.22 -6.60
N ASP A 281 -11.63 11.77 -7.78
CA ASP A 281 -12.83 11.62 -8.60
C ASP A 281 -12.95 10.16 -9.06
N PRO A 282 -14.10 9.49 -8.86
CA PRO A 282 -14.24 8.06 -9.12
C PRO A 282 -14.21 7.70 -10.62
N ILE A 283 -14.23 8.66 -11.53
CA ILE A 283 -14.18 8.46 -12.98
C ILE A 283 -12.77 8.74 -13.52
N THR A 284 -12.15 9.82 -13.07
CA THR A 284 -10.88 10.31 -13.60
C THR A 284 -9.68 9.98 -12.74
N GLU A 285 -9.89 9.58 -11.49
CA GLU A 285 -8.86 9.41 -10.45
C GLU A 285 -8.09 10.72 -10.16
N GLU A 286 -8.57 11.89 -10.58
CA GLU A 286 -7.96 13.17 -10.24
C GLU A 286 -8.25 13.52 -8.78
N SER A 287 -7.22 13.94 -8.05
CA SER A 287 -7.34 14.33 -6.66
C SER A 287 -7.98 15.73 -6.51
N SER A 288 -8.09 16.21 -5.28
CA SER A 288 -8.51 17.60 -5.02
C SER A 288 -7.51 18.66 -5.50
N VAL A 289 -6.36 18.26 -6.01
CA VAL A 289 -5.30 19.13 -6.54
C VAL A 289 -5.19 18.93 -8.05
N PRO A 290 -5.52 19.94 -8.87
CA PRO A 290 -5.48 19.81 -10.33
C PRO A 290 -4.11 19.36 -10.86
N GLY A 291 -4.13 18.32 -11.71
CA GLY A 291 -2.94 17.69 -12.30
C GLY A 291 -2.30 16.61 -11.42
N VAL A 292 -2.84 16.36 -10.22
CA VAL A 292 -2.43 15.26 -9.34
C VAL A 292 -3.52 14.19 -9.33
N TYR A 293 -3.15 12.97 -9.69
CA TYR A 293 -4.01 11.80 -9.76
C TYR A 293 -3.60 10.79 -8.68
N VAL A 294 -4.54 9.93 -8.27
CA VAL A 294 -4.30 8.90 -7.25
C VAL A 294 -4.93 7.60 -7.71
N ALA A 295 -4.20 6.49 -7.60
CA ALA A 295 -4.73 5.17 -7.97
C ALA A 295 -4.17 4.05 -7.09
N GLY A 296 -4.90 2.96 -6.99
CA GLY A 296 -4.61 1.80 -6.17
C GLY A 296 -4.88 2.05 -4.70
N ASP A 297 -4.27 1.27 -3.83
CA ASP A 297 -4.57 1.26 -2.39
C ASP A 297 -4.55 2.64 -1.72
N ALA A 298 -3.87 3.64 -2.31
CA ALA A 298 -3.80 5.00 -1.78
C ALA A 298 -5.15 5.70 -1.73
N SER A 299 -6.08 5.39 -2.65
CA SER A 299 -7.47 5.88 -2.65
C SER A 299 -8.34 5.20 -1.58
N ARG A 300 -7.93 4.00 -1.10
CA ARG A 300 -8.64 3.17 -0.11
C ARG A 300 -10.05 2.74 -0.52
N ASP A 301 -10.27 2.51 -1.78
CA ASP A 301 -11.48 1.86 -2.26
C ASP A 301 -11.45 0.35 -1.91
N VAL A 302 -11.50 -0.54 -2.84
CA VAL A 302 -11.39 -1.99 -2.62
C VAL A 302 -9.94 -2.41 -2.79
N LEU A 303 -9.29 -2.87 -1.71
CA LEU A 303 -7.86 -3.17 -1.67
C LEU A 303 -7.53 -4.52 -2.34
N LEU A 304 -7.80 -4.63 -3.63
CA LEU A 304 -7.49 -5.79 -4.48
C LEU A 304 -6.57 -5.39 -5.64
N ILE A 305 -5.67 -6.28 -6.04
CA ILE A 305 -4.77 -6.04 -7.18
C ILE A 305 -5.55 -5.73 -8.46
N ALA A 306 -6.67 -6.42 -8.70
CA ALA A 306 -7.53 -6.18 -9.87
C ALA A 306 -8.10 -4.75 -9.88
N VAL A 307 -8.49 -4.22 -8.72
CA VAL A 307 -8.98 -2.83 -8.58
C VAL A 307 -7.84 -1.85 -8.79
N ALA A 308 -6.69 -2.09 -8.17
CA ALA A 308 -5.51 -1.25 -8.36
C ALA A 308 -5.08 -1.16 -9.85
N ILE A 309 -5.11 -2.26 -10.60
CA ILE A 309 -4.86 -2.29 -12.05
C ILE A 309 -5.88 -1.43 -12.80
N ALA A 310 -7.17 -1.58 -12.47
CA ALA A 310 -8.25 -0.84 -13.12
C ALA A 310 -8.15 0.68 -12.87
N GLU A 311 -7.91 1.09 -11.62
CA GLU A 311 -7.73 2.50 -11.26
C GLU A 311 -6.51 3.10 -11.95
N GLY A 312 -5.38 2.38 -12.00
CA GLY A 312 -4.21 2.81 -12.75
C GLY A 312 -4.50 3.07 -14.22
N ALA A 313 -5.26 2.17 -14.87
CA ALA A 313 -5.67 2.34 -16.27
C ALA A 313 -6.64 3.53 -16.44
N LYS A 314 -7.61 3.71 -15.54
CA LYS A 314 -8.55 4.85 -15.56
C LYS A 314 -7.80 6.18 -15.41
N ALA A 315 -6.92 6.28 -14.41
CA ALA A 315 -6.08 7.46 -14.20
C ALA A 315 -5.28 7.81 -15.45
N ALA A 316 -4.66 6.82 -16.09
CA ALA A 316 -3.88 7.02 -17.30
C ALA A 316 -4.69 7.56 -18.49
N VAL A 317 -5.92 7.04 -18.67
CA VAL A 317 -6.84 7.54 -19.72
C VAL A 317 -7.22 8.98 -19.44
N ALA A 318 -7.58 9.31 -18.19
CA ALA A 318 -7.93 10.67 -17.79
C ALA A 318 -6.74 11.65 -17.92
N ILE A 319 -5.55 11.23 -17.50
CA ILE A 319 -4.31 11.99 -17.67
C ILE A 319 -4.05 12.28 -19.15
N ASN A 320 -4.14 11.25 -20.02
CA ASN A 320 -3.90 11.44 -21.44
C ASN A 320 -4.91 12.40 -22.07
N ARG A 321 -6.19 12.30 -21.67
CA ARG A 321 -7.24 13.22 -22.14
C ARG A 321 -6.94 14.66 -21.71
N ALA A 322 -6.59 14.90 -20.46
CA ALA A 322 -6.22 16.22 -19.97
C ALA A 322 -4.99 16.80 -20.70
N LEU A 323 -4.01 15.94 -21.04
CA LEU A 323 -2.85 16.36 -21.83
C LEU A 323 -3.24 16.73 -23.28
N LEU A 324 -4.15 15.97 -23.91
CA LEU A 324 -4.67 16.29 -25.26
C LEU A 324 -5.46 17.61 -25.26
N GLU A 325 -6.26 17.87 -24.22
CA GLU A 325 -6.97 19.15 -24.06
C GLU A 325 -5.99 20.33 -23.93
N GLU A 326 -4.91 20.20 -23.18
CA GLU A 326 -3.85 21.20 -23.06
C GLU A 326 -3.10 21.43 -24.39
N GLU A 327 -3.01 20.40 -25.20
CA GLU A 327 -2.36 20.43 -26.54
C GLU A 327 -3.32 20.91 -27.65
N GLY A 328 -4.60 21.16 -27.33
CA GLY A 328 -5.63 21.55 -28.29
C GLY A 328 -6.02 20.44 -29.27
N LEU A 329 -5.89 19.16 -28.85
CA LEU A 329 -6.17 17.97 -29.67
C LEU A 329 -7.45 17.24 -29.25
N ALA A 330 -8.12 17.70 -28.20
CA ALA A 330 -9.39 17.15 -27.69
C ALA A 330 -10.36 18.26 -27.27
#